data_84a392fa8dce7e64b6764aa677be7bf5
#
_entry.id   84a392fa8dce7e64b6764aa677be7bf5
#
_cell.length_a   1.000
_cell.length_b   1.000
_cell.length_c   1.000
_cell.angle_alpha   90.00
_cell.angle_beta   90.00
_cell.angle_gamma   90.00
#
_symmetry.space_group_name_H-M   'P 1'
#
loop_
_entity.id
_entity.type
_entity.pdbx_description
1 polymer ?
#
loop_
_entity_poly.entity_id
_entity_poly.type
_entity_poly.pdbx_seq_one_letter_code
_entity_poly.pdbx_strand_id
1 'polypeptide(L)'
;MSMKTTLRITLATATTFAALGVAAPQAAVADTPGRHFTVASQASASTQTLVAANAQAAAAGATACGAGYTQILLAERLPSATTRYATVYVYTNGKETGPLIYDQPTCAVLHNETGSAQYMGVRLKDNYTSTPDTEDFGTFSSYAGPVYQNKGYCGHVYSYMKKSGKVVVDHMRVVGSCN
;
A
#
# COMPACT_ATOMS: atom_id res chain seq x y z
N MET A 1 -21.37 -73.81 -6.59
CA MET A 1 -20.34 -73.59 -5.57
C MET A 1 -20.13 -72.08 -5.48
N SER A 2 -20.65 -71.48 -4.42
CA SER A 2 -20.64 -69.99 -4.24
C SER A 2 -19.65 -69.64 -3.11
N MET A 3 -18.57 -68.92 -3.45
CA MET A 3 -17.59 -68.45 -2.46
C MET A 3 -17.98 -67.07 -2.02
N LYS A 4 -18.38 -66.93 -0.75
CA LYS A 4 -18.63 -65.67 -0.09
C LYS A 4 -17.32 -65.13 0.48
N THR A 5 -16.83 -64.01 -0.07
CA THR A 5 -15.64 -63.32 0.46
C THR A 5 -16.10 -62.27 1.46
N THR A 6 -15.71 -62.44 2.71
CA THR A 6 -16.03 -61.52 3.83
C THR A 6 -14.97 -60.43 3.90
N LEU A 7 -15.38 -59.16 3.64
CA LEU A 7 -14.52 -58.02 3.77
C LEU A 7 -14.51 -57.54 5.24
N ARG A 8 -13.37 -57.59 5.90
CA ARG A 8 -13.15 -57.02 7.25
C ARG A 8 -12.72 -55.59 7.11
N ILE A 9 -13.57 -54.67 7.57
CA ILE A 9 -13.25 -53.23 7.68
C ILE A 9 -12.62 -53.01 9.06
N THR A 10 -11.35 -52.66 9.10
CA THR A 10 -10.64 -52.18 10.29
C THR A 10 -10.81 -50.67 10.38
N LEU A 11 -11.50 -50.24 11.43
CA LEU A 11 -11.62 -48.81 11.78
C LEU A 11 -10.31 -48.37 12.44
N ALA A 12 -9.55 -47.47 11.78
CA ALA A 12 -8.43 -46.78 12.36
C ALA A 12 -8.92 -45.43 12.90
N THR A 13 -8.96 -45.27 14.20
CA THR A 13 -9.22 -43.99 14.89
C THR A 13 -7.98 -43.13 14.81
N ALA A 14 -8.01 -42.10 13.95
CA ALA A 14 -7.01 -41.05 13.91
C ALA A 14 -7.36 -39.95 14.93
N THR A 15 -6.60 -39.86 16.00
CA THR A 15 -6.63 -38.74 16.95
C THR A 15 -5.97 -37.52 16.33
N THR A 16 -6.75 -36.55 15.91
CA THR A 16 -6.25 -35.24 15.43
C THR A 16 -5.88 -34.37 16.64
N PHE A 17 -4.58 -34.13 16.84
CA PHE A 17 -4.08 -33.07 17.69
C PHE A 17 -4.31 -31.75 16.97
N ALA A 18 -5.23 -30.93 17.48
CA ALA A 18 -5.38 -29.53 17.06
C ALA A 18 -4.21 -28.71 17.64
N ALA A 19 -3.16 -28.51 16.85
CA ALA A 19 -2.15 -27.50 17.14
C ALA A 19 -2.74 -26.11 16.82
N LEU A 20 -3.01 -25.31 17.85
CA LEU A 20 -3.30 -23.89 17.73
C LEU A 20 -2.01 -23.19 17.26
N GLY A 21 -1.81 -23.16 15.96
CA GLY A 21 -0.77 -22.37 15.32
C GLY A 21 -1.21 -20.91 15.32
N VAL A 22 -0.50 -20.08 16.08
CA VAL A 22 -0.57 -18.61 15.94
C VAL A 22 -0.05 -18.31 14.53
N ALA A 23 -0.96 -18.03 13.60
CA ALA A 23 -0.60 -17.58 12.26
C ALA A 23 -0.03 -16.16 12.38
N ALA A 24 1.28 -16.01 12.25
CA ALA A 24 1.89 -14.74 11.99
C ALA A 24 1.30 -14.16 10.68
N PRO A 25 0.97 -12.86 10.61
CA PRO A 25 0.49 -12.27 9.37
C PRO A 25 1.58 -12.38 8.31
N GLN A 26 1.36 -13.26 7.33
CA GLN A 26 2.20 -13.33 6.15
C GLN A 26 1.94 -12.06 5.32
N ALA A 27 3.02 -11.34 5.00
CA ALA A 27 2.94 -10.25 4.04
C ALA A 27 2.34 -10.79 2.74
N ALA A 28 1.17 -10.25 2.35
CA ALA A 28 0.51 -10.65 1.13
C ALA A 28 1.37 -10.23 -0.07
N VAL A 29 1.96 -11.19 -0.76
CA VAL A 29 2.62 -11.00 -2.05
C VAL A 29 1.53 -11.10 -3.11
N ALA A 30 1.20 -9.99 -3.74
CA ALA A 30 0.27 -10.00 -4.86
C ALA A 30 1.06 -10.19 -6.17
N ASP A 31 0.96 -11.37 -6.77
CA ASP A 31 1.47 -11.64 -8.12
C ASP A 31 0.55 -10.96 -9.15
N THR A 32 0.95 -9.77 -9.57
CA THR A 32 0.36 -9.12 -10.74
C THR A 32 1.36 -9.22 -11.90
N PRO A 33 0.94 -9.65 -13.11
CA PRO A 33 1.85 -9.75 -14.25
C PRO A 33 2.48 -8.38 -14.53
N GLY A 34 3.78 -8.24 -14.25
CA GLY A 34 4.55 -7.07 -14.62
C GLY A 34 5.39 -6.40 -13.52
N ARG A 35 5.00 -6.38 -12.25
CA ARG A 35 5.84 -5.87 -11.15
C ARG A 35 5.48 -6.51 -9.82
N HIS A 36 6.48 -7.08 -9.18
CA HIS A 36 6.40 -7.49 -7.79
C HIS A 36 6.51 -6.24 -6.90
N PHE A 37 5.55 -6.06 -6.01
CA PHE A 37 5.65 -5.12 -4.90
C PHE A 37 5.39 -5.87 -3.60
N THR A 38 5.92 -5.34 -2.51
CA THR A 38 5.70 -5.86 -1.15
C THR A 38 5.09 -4.77 -0.28
N VAL A 39 4.42 -5.15 0.79
CA VAL A 39 4.03 -4.22 1.84
C VAL A 39 5.12 -4.25 2.91
N ALA A 40 5.60 -3.10 3.32
CA ALA A 40 6.61 -3.00 4.36
C ALA A 40 6.10 -3.64 5.66
N SER A 41 6.97 -4.35 6.37
CA SER A 41 6.60 -5.05 7.62
C SER A 41 6.08 -4.09 8.69
N GLN A 42 6.56 -2.85 8.69
CA GLN A 42 6.15 -1.77 9.60
C GLN A 42 4.88 -1.03 9.12
N ALA A 43 4.35 -1.33 7.94
CA ALA A 43 3.12 -0.72 7.46
C ALA A 43 1.93 -1.13 8.33
N SER A 44 1.01 -0.20 8.54
CA SER A 44 -0.17 -0.45 9.38
C SER A 44 -1.04 -1.60 8.85
N ALA A 45 -1.79 -2.25 9.74
CA ALA A 45 -2.74 -3.29 9.35
C ALA A 45 -3.78 -2.79 8.33
N SER A 46 -4.20 -1.51 8.43
CA SER A 46 -5.09 -0.87 7.46
C SER A 46 -4.45 -0.75 6.07
N THR A 47 -3.17 -0.38 6.00
CA THR A 47 -2.40 -0.38 4.74
C THR A 47 -2.34 -1.78 4.13
N GLN A 48 -1.99 -2.80 4.92
CA GLN A 48 -1.90 -4.19 4.45
C GLN A 48 -3.24 -4.67 3.88
N THR A 49 -4.33 -4.45 4.61
CA THR A 49 -5.69 -4.82 4.18
C THR A 49 -6.09 -4.09 2.89
N LEU A 50 -5.81 -2.78 2.82
CA LEU A 50 -6.16 -1.97 1.65
C LEU A 50 -5.40 -2.41 0.40
N VAL A 51 -4.11 -2.67 0.52
CA VAL A 51 -3.27 -3.14 -0.59
C VAL A 51 -3.72 -4.52 -1.08
N ALA A 52 -4.03 -5.45 -0.17
CA ALA A 52 -4.56 -6.76 -0.53
C ALA A 52 -5.89 -6.66 -1.31
N ALA A 53 -6.77 -5.73 -0.89
CA ALA A 53 -8.06 -5.50 -1.56
C ALA A 53 -7.95 -4.72 -2.89
N ASN A 54 -6.83 -4.05 -3.17
CA ASN A 54 -6.64 -3.16 -4.33
C ASN A 54 -5.25 -3.35 -4.98
N ALA A 55 -4.82 -4.59 -5.13
CA ALA A 55 -3.49 -4.95 -5.62
C ALA A 55 -3.16 -4.33 -6.99
N GLN A 56 -4.14 -4.22 -7.89
CA GLN A 56 -3.96 -3.61 -9.21
C GLN A 56 -3.64 -2.11 -9.12
N ALA A 57 -4.35 -1.35 -8.27
CA ALA A 57 -4.10 0.07 -8.08
C ALA A 57 -2.74 0.30 -7.40
N ALA A 58 -2.38 -0.55 -6.42
CA ALA A 58 -1.07 -0.53 -5.79
C ALA A 58 0.05 -0.83 -6.80
N ALA A 59 -0.13 -1.81 -7.69
CA ALA A 59 0.83 -2.10 -8.76
C ALA A 59 0.96 -0.94 -9.77
N ALA A 60 -0.15 -0.28 -10.11
CA ALA A 60 -0.13 0.89 -10.99
C ALA A 60 0.66 2.05 -10.37
N GLY A 61 0.48 2.30 -9.06
CA GLY A 61 1.26 3.31 -8.35
C GLY A 61 2.75 2.98 -8.27
N ALA A 62 3.12 1.72 -8.00
CA ALA A 62 4.50 1.27 -8.04
C ALA A 62 5.12 1.44 -9.44
N THR A 63 4.30 1.23 -10.49
CA THR A 63 4.72 1.46 -11.88
C THR A 63 4.96 2.94 -12.15
N ALA A 64 4.07 3.83 -11.68
CA ALA A 64 4.23 5.28 -11.81
C ALA A 64 5.50 5.77 -11.11
N CYS A 65 5.78 5.27 -9.91
CA CYS A 65 7.00 5.59 -9.15
C CYS A 65 8.29 5.06 -9.78
N GLY A 66 8.19 4.14 -10.73
CA GLY A 66 9.35 3.64 -11.45
C GLY A 66 10.06 2.45 -10.80
N ALA A 67 11.13 1.98 -11.50
CA ALA A 67 11.88 0.82 -11.06
C ALA A 67 12.57 1.08 -9.70
N GLY A 68 12.41 0.15 -8.77
CA GLY A 68 13.00 0.21 -7.44
C GLY A 68 12.04 0.63 -6.33
N TYR A 69 10.99 1.40 -6.60
CA TYR A 69 9.97 1.75 -5.62
C TYR A 69 8.91 0.66 -5.51
N THR A 70 9.33 -0.48 -4.92
CA THR A 70 8.52 -1.71 -4.86
C THR A 70 7.98 -2.02 -3.48
N GLN A 71 8.33 -1.25 -2.45
CA GLN A 71 7.87 -1.49 -1.09
C GLN A 71 6.88 -0.42 -0.66
N ILE A 72 5.65 -0.80 -0.33
CA ILE A 72 4.58 0.10 0.09
C ILE A 72 4.71 0.39 1.59
N LEU A 73 4.85 1.66 1.95
CA LEU A 73 4.89 2.15 3.32
C LEU A 73 3.51 2.53 3.84
N LEU A 74 2.72 3.18 2.97
CA LEU A 74 1.41 3.73 3.29
C LEU A 74 0.45 3.50 2.13
N ALA A 75 -0.76 3.08 2.46
CA ALA A 75 -1.93 3.17 1.59
C ALA A 75 -3.12 3.61 2.42
N GLU A 76 -3.83 4.65 1.98
CA GLU A 76 -4.97 5.20 2.71
C GLU A 76 -6.05 5.70 1.76
N ARG A 77 -7.31 5.32 2.03
CA ARG A 77 -8.50 5.83 1.33
C ARG A 77 -8.92 7.17 1.88
N LEU A 78 -9.26 8.09 1.01
CA LEU A 78 -9.57 9.47 1.36
C LEU A 78 -10.93 9.91 0.81
N PRO A 79 -11.67 10.68 1.60
CA PRO A 79 -11.35 11.20 2.94
C PRO A 79 -11.53 10.17 4.05
N SER A 80 -12.11 9.00 3.78
CA SER A 80 -12.35 7.95 4.78
C SER A 80 -12.45 6.56 4.14
N ALA A 81 -12.46 5.51 4.96
CA ALA A 81 -12.62 4.14 4.48
C ALA A 81 -13.97 3.90 3.76
N THR A 82 -15.02 4.64 4.12
CA THR A 82 -16.38 4.47 3.58
C THR A 82 -16.72 5.42 2.45
N THR A 83 -16.19 6.66 2.48
CA THR A 83 -16.36 7.64 1.42
C THR A 83 -15.04 7.79 0.68
N ARG A 84 -14.96 7.24 -0.53
CA ARG A 84 -13.72 7.12 -1.30
C ARG A 84 -13.75 8.00 -2.52
N TYR A 85 -12.94 9.05 -2.52
CA TYR A 85 -12.71 9.87 -3.70
C TYR A 85 -11.32 9.65 -4.27
N ALA A 86 -10.36 9.30 -3.40
CA ALA A 86 -8.99 9.03 -3.79
C ALA A 86 -8.35 7.98 -2.86
N THR A 87 -7.24 7.39 -3.30
CA THR A 87 -6.35 6.59 -2.45
C THR A 87 -4.93 7.09 -2.63
N VAL A 88 -4.27 7.46 -1.52
CA VAL A 88 -2.84 7.77 -1.53
C VAL A 88 -2.04 6.50 -1.30
N TYR A 89 -0.97 6.34 -2.10
CA TYR A 89 0.05 5.30 -1.93
C TYR A 89 1.41 5.96 -1.80
N VAL A 90 2.20 5.49 -0.84
CA VAL A 90 3.61 5.88 -0.69
C VAL A 90 4.49 4.65 -0.72
N TYR A 91 5.53 4.73 -1.52
CA TYR A 91 6.48 3.66 -1.79
C TYR A 91 7.88 4.04 -1.36
N THR A 92 8.71 3.05 -1.05
CA THR A 92 10.16 3.21 -0.88
C THR A 92 10.91 2.17 -1.70
N ASN A 93 12.18 2.45 -1.96
CA ASN A 93 13.12 1.47 -2.52
C ASN A 93 13.88 0.69 -1.42
N GLY A 94 13.65 1.01 -0.14
CA GLY A 94 14.28 0.36 1.01
C GLY A 94 15.78 0.66 1.19
N LYS A 95 16.37 1.56 0.38
CA LYS A 95 17.80 1.90 0.46
C LYS A 95 17.98 3.13 1.33
N GLU A 96 18.87 3.06 2.29
CA GLU A 96 19.25 4.22 3.12
C GLU A 96 20.07 5.21 2.31
N THR A 97 19.76 6.50 2.44
CA THR A 97 20.45 7.62 1.76
C THR A 97 21.13 8.56 2.74
N GLY A 98 21.11 8.26 4.03
CA GLY A 98 21.67 9.07 5.10
C GLY A 98 22.10 8.23 6.29
N PRO A 99 22.51 8.89 7.39
CA PRO A 99 23.05 8.22 8.57
C PRO A 99 21.97 7.52 9.42
N LEU A 100 20.69 7.80 9.16
CA LEU A 100 19.59 7.28 9.93
C LEU A 100 18.86 6.18 9.14
N ILE A 101 18.45 5.11 9.80
CA ILE A 101 17.79 3.96 9.16
C ILE A 101 16.49 4.34 8.42
N TYR A 102 15.91 5.46 8.75
CA TYR A 102 14.70 6.00 8.11
C TYR A 102 15.00 7.08 7.06
N ASP A 103 16.26 7.36 6.74
CA ASP A 103 16.67 8.21 5.59
C ASP A 103 16.54 7.42 4.30
N GLN A 104 15.32 7.07 3.93
CA GLN A 104 15.03 6.27 2.74
C GLN A 104 14.26 7.08 1.70
N PRO A 105 14.57 6.91 0.40
CA PRO A 105 13.81 7.54 -0.66
C PRO A 105 12.37 7.07 -0.68
N THR A 106 11.48 8.02 -0.90
CA THR A 106 10.04 7.76 -1.04
C THR A 106 9.49 8.33 -2.32
N CYS A 107 8.43 7.71 -2.80
CA CYS A 107 7.61 8.19 -3.90
C CYS A 107 6.15 8.13 -3.50
N ALA A 108 5.36 9.16 -3.82
CA ALA A 108 3.93 9.19 -3.55
C ALA A 108 3.12 9.40 -4.83
N VAL A 109 1.96 8.75 -4.89
CA VAL A 109 0.91 8.96 -5.89
C VAL A 109 -0.45 9.05 -5.21
N LEU A 110 -1.34 9.87 -5.74
CA LEU A 110 -2.73 9.99 -5.31
C LEU A 110 -3.64 9.51 -6.45
N HIS A 111 -4.22 8.32 -6.32
CA HIS A 111 -5.16 7.78 -7.28
C HIS A 111 -6.52 8.44 -7.19
N ASN A 112 -7.10 8.76 -8.35
CA ASN A 112 -8.46 9.27 -8.48
C ASN A 112 -9.44 8.10 -8.58
N GLU A 113 -10.38 8.01 -7.64
CA GLU A 113 -11.41 6.97 -7.61
C GLU A 113 -12.80 7.50 -8.00
N THR A 114 -12.89 8.74 -8.49
CA THR A 114 -14.19 9.36 -8.82
C THR A 114 -14.73 8.95 -10.20
N GLY A 115 -13.90 8.33 -11.05
CA GLY A 115 -14.26 7.97 -12.42
C GLY A 115 -14.28 9.13 -13.42
N SER A 116 -13.90 10.34 -13.01
CA SER A 116 -13.82 11.54 -13.86
C SER A 116 -12.66 12.42 -13.46
N ALA A 117 -12.19 13.29 -14.36
CA ALA A 117 -11.09 14.19 -14.05
C ALA A 117 -11.47 15.17 -12.92
N GLN A 118 -10.58 15.31 -11.94
CA GLN A 118 -10.73 16.19 -10.79
C GLN A 118 -9.49 17.06 -10.63
N TYR A 119 -9.64 18.26 -10.10
CA TYR A 119 -8.49 19.02 -9.60
C TYR A 119 -8.02 18.36 -8.31
N MET A 120 -6.81 17.84 -8.34
CA MET A 120 -6.23 17.10 -7.23
C MET A 120 -4.72 17.25 -7.19
N GLY A 121 -4.11 16.88 -6.09
CA GLY A 121 -2.66 16.94 -5.96
C GLY A 121 -2.13 16.14 -4.80
N VAL A 122 -0.87 15.78 -4.93
CA VAL A 122 -0.05 15.13 -3.92
C VAL A 122 1.21 15.95 -3.70
N ARG A 123 1.59 16.10 -2.43
CA ARG A 123 2.84 16.74 -2.01
C ARG A 123 3.56 15.82 -1.05
N LEU A 124 4.84 15.67 -1.23
CA LEU A 124 5.69 14.87 -0.36
C LEU A 124 6.77 15.75 0.26
N LYS A 125 6.88 15.67 1.57
CA LYS A 125 7.87 16.34 2.41
C LYS A 125 8.76 15.32 3.07
N ASP A 126 10.06 15.59 3.15
CA ASP A 126 10.98 14.76 3.90
C ASP A 126 11.04 15.15 5.39
N ASN A 127 11.98 14.55 6.15
CA ASN A 127 12.19 14.83 7.56
C ASN A 127 12.87 16.16 7.83
N TYR A 128 13.46 16.78 6.82
CA TYR A 128 14.36 17.93 6.99
C TYR A 128 13.65 19.20 6.57
N THR A 129 13.61 20.17 7.48
CA THR A 129 12.90 21.43 7.24
C THR A 129 13.52 22.29 6.15
N SER A 130 14.80 22.07 5.83
CA SER A 130 15.52 22.77 4.77
C SER A 130 15.32 22.17 3.37
N THR A 131 14.79 20.95 3.26
CA THR A 131 14.53 20.33 1.97
C THR A 131 13.22 20.85 1.40
N PRO A 132 13.18 21.33 0.16
CA PRO A 132 11.94 21.74 -0.50
C PRO A 132 10.97 20.57 -0.64
N ASP A 133 9.68 20.84 -0.45
CA ASP A 133 8.62 19.88 -0.77
C ASP A 133 8.62 19.60 -2.27
N THR A 134 8.24 18.38 -2.65
CA THR A 134 7.93 18.05 -4.05
C THR A 134 6.44 17.83 -4.19
N GLU A 135 5.85 18.37 -5.25
CA GLU A 135 4.40 18.35 -5.42
C GLU A 135 3.99 18.25 -6.90
N ASP A 136 2.81 17.70 -7.11
CA ASP A 136 2.13 17.66 -8.40
C ASP A 136 0.64 17.96 -8.19
N PHE A 137 0.19 19.13 -8.66
CA PHE A 137 -1.19 19.60 -8.57
C PHE A 137 -1.73 19.97 -9.95
N GLY A 138 -2.90 19.45 -10.28
CA GLY A 138 -3.52 19.66 -11.57
C GLY A 138 -4.88 18.99 -11.69
N THR A 139 -5.36 18.90 -12.93
CA THR A 139 -6.58 18.15 -13.24
C THR A 139 -6.22 16.81 -13.83
N PHE A 140 -6.50 15.73 -13.08
CA PHE A 140 -6.11 14.37 -13.44
C PHE A 140 -7.31 13.43 -13.45
N SER A 141 -7.37 12.56 -14.45
CA SER A 141 -8.39 11.50 -14.55
C SER A 141 -7.99 10.23 -13.79
N SER A 142 -6.70 9.94 -13.68
CA SER A 142 -6.20 8.69 -13.10
C SER A 142 -5.47 8.90 -11.79
N TYR A 143 -4.42 9.72 -11.75
CA TYR A 143 -3.64 10.01 -10.53
C TYR A 143 -2.84 11.32 -10.67
N ALA A 144 -2.53 11.94 -9.53
CA ALA A 144 -1.53 12.98 -9.36
C ALA A 144 -0.22 12.36 -8.84
N GLY A 145 0.91 12.94 -9.20
CA GLY A 145 2.24 12.38 -8.98
C GLY A 145 2.74 11.63 -10.21
N PRO A 146 3.88 10.92 -10.12
CA PRO A 146 4.66 10.64 -8.91
C PRO A 146 5.46 11.85 -8.41
N VAL A 147 5.58 11.97 -7.10
CA VAL A 147 6.46 12.93 -6.44
C VAL A 147 7.46 12.21 -5.53
N TYR A 148 8.67 12.75 -5.39
CA TYR A 148 9.78 12.02 -4.76
C TYR A 148 10.46 12.84 -3.67
N GLN A 149 10.91 12.15 -2.61
CA GLN A 149 11.82 12.68 -1.60
C GLN A 149 12.94 11.68 -1.30
N ASN A 150 14.18 12.15 -1.19
CA ASN A 150 15.34 11.27 -0.95
C ASN A 150 15.37 10.72 0.49
N LYS A 151 14.73 11.39 1.43
CA LYS A 151 14.69 11.04 2.86
C LYS A 151 13.28 11.14 3.43
N GLY A 152 12.30 10.70 2.65
CA GLY A 152 10.89 10.92 2.95
C GLY A 152 10.24 9.86 3.84
N TYR A 153 10.98 8.85 4.31
CA TYR A 153 10.42 7.75 5.10
C TYR A 153 9.68 8.23 6.37
N CYS A 154 10.25 9.21 7.09
CA CYS A 154 9.59 9.86 8.23
C CYS A 154 8.96 11.21 7.89
N GLY A 155 8.84 11.50 6.61
CA GLY A 155 8.21 12.71 6.12
C GLY A 155 6.69 12.67 6.18
N HIS A 156 6.09 13.60 5.47
CA HIS A 156 4.63 13.71 5.39
C HIS A 156 4.18 13.66 3.93
N VAL A 157 3.07 13.00 3.69
CA VAL A 157 2.34 13.07 2.43
C VAL A 157 1.08 13.92 2.64
N TYR A 158 0.90 14.94 1.81
CA TYR A 158 -0.31 15.74 1.73
C TYR A 158 -1.09 15.38 0.48
N SER A 159 -2.39 15.16 0.64
CA SER A 159 -3.33 14.77 -0.40
C SER A 159 -4.47 15.77 -0.48
N TYR A 160 -4.79 16.23 -1.68
CA TYR A 160 -5.83 17.21 -1.91
C TYR A 160 -6.69 16.84 -3.12
N MET A 161 -8.01 17.08 -3.02
CA MET A 161 -8.92 16.94 -4.16
C MET A 161 -10.12 17.85 -4.04
N LYS A 162 -10.53 18.42 -5.18
CA LYS A 162 -11.83 19.08 -5.36
C LYS A 162 -12.72 18.21 -6.23
N LYS A 163 -14.00 18.12 -5.86
CA LYS A 163 -15.05 17.49 -6.67
C LYS A 163 -16.22 18.49 -6.79
N SER A 164 -16.63 18.77 -8.02
CA SER A 164 -17.69 19.78 -8.28
C SER A 164 -17.42 21.13 -7.57
N GLY A 165 -16.18 21.59 -7.61
CA GLY A 165 -15.75 22.86 -7.00
C GLY A 165 -15.57 22.83 -5.47
N LYS A 166 -15.97 21.78 -4.78
CA LYS A 166 -15.84 21.65 -3.32
C LYS A 166 -14.62 20.81 -2.96
N VAL A 167 -13.91 21.19 -1.90
CA VAL A 167 -12.82 20.38 -1.33
C VAL A 167 -13.44 19.12 -0.70
N VAL A 168 -12.99 17.97 -1.14
CA VAL A 168 -13.46 16.65 -0.67
C VAL A 168 -12.33 15.83 -0.05
N VAL A 169 -11.08 16.18 -0.34
CA VAL A 169 -9.87 15.65 0.30
C VAL A 169 -8.97 16.84 0.65
N ASP A 170 -8.57 16.91 1.91
CA ASP A 170 -7.59 17.84 2.47
C ASP A 170 -6.96 17.14 3.66
N HIS A 171 -5.89 16.38 3.40
CA HIS A 171 -5.40 15.39 4.36
C HIS A 171 -3.89 15.26 4.34
N MET A 172 -3.29 15.23 5.53
CA MET A 172 -1.85 15.03 5.73
C MET A 172 -1.58 13.84 6.64
N ARG A 173 -0.60 13.00 6.25
CA ARG A 173 -0.18 11.82 7.00
C ARG A 173 1.33 11.73 7.09
N VAL A 174 1.80 11.20 8.22
CA VAL A 174 3.18 10.72 8.35
C VAL A 174 3.33 9.47 7.49
N VAL A 175 4.43 9.36 6.77
CA VAL A 175 4.65 8.29 5.78
C VAL A 175 4.97 6.96 6.44
N GLY A 176 6.05 6.90 7.22
CA GLY A 176 6.52 5.68 7.87
C GLY A 176 6.40 5.73 9.39
N SER A 177 6.95 4.71 10.05
CA SER A 177 7.08 4.67 11.52
C SER A 177 8.38 5.35 11.92
N CYS A 178 8.30 6.41 12.71
CA CYS A 178 9.41 7.28 13.07
C CYS A 178 9.68 7.31 14.60
N ASN A 179 9.41 6.20 15.26
CA ASN A 179 9.62 6.02 16.70
C ASN A 179 10.92 5.30 16.98
#